data_324892d00a6cd6db88a6cd677eb3fab6
#
_entry.id   324892d00a6cd6db88a6cd677eb3fab6
#
_cell.length_a   1.000
_cell.length_b   1.000
_cell.length_c   1.000
_cell.angle_alpha   90.00
_cell.angle_beta   90.00
_cell.angle_gamma   90.00
#
_symmetry.space_group_name_H-M   'P 1'
#
loop_
_entity.id
_entity.type
_entity.pdbx_description
1 polymer ?
#
loop_
_entity_poly.entity_id
_entity_poly.type
_entity_poly.pdbx_seq_one_letter_code
_entity_poly.pdbx_strand_id
1 'polypeptide(L)'
;GITCTYKEIDTGSALFDALANNEVDAIIMNDTTSSPSASPMFYIGSSDYYFAVPKSRPDLMDDINAAMSAIARVNPRYIDEVKSNYSAQSSGSSSLNGPERSWLKANGNTITLGYITGKLPYCNEDENGEMEGSLASLATTLHDKFGITVKTVPFDSYKMMSKALSKGSIDVALPVYRDYWFAEQSGVVQSVSLGTVSLTAIHTDGNLNKDLQNIACTKSSFVNQNVLESLFPTATVTEYRR
;
A
#
# COMPACT_ATOMS: atom_id res chain seq x y z
N GLY A 1 -16.81 23.21 -12.13
CA GLY A 1 -16.97 22.40 -10.91
C GLY A 1 -18.42 21.96 -10.79
N ILE A 2 -18.65 20.86 -10.13
CA ILE A 2 -20.00 20.36 -9.82
C ILE A 2 -20.41 21.00 -8.51
N THR A 3 -21.58 21.66 -8.48
CA THR A 3 -22.15 22.18 -7.24
C THR A 3 -23.07 21.12 -6.66
N CYS A 4 -22.82 20.72 -5.41
CA CYS A 4 -23.61 19.73 -4.69
C CYS A 4 -24.39 20.38 -3.56
N THR A 5 -25.63 19.92 -3.36
CA THR A 5 -26.44 20.22 -2.18
C THR A 5 -26.45 19.02 -1.27
N TYR A 6 -26.22 19.20 0.03
CA TYR A 6 -26.18 18.13 1.00
C TYR A 6 -27.50 18.01 1.75
N LYS A 7 -27.97 16.76 1.90
CA LYS A 7 -29.14 16.40 2.70
C LYS A 7 -28.72 15.39 3.76
N GLU A 8 -28.87 15.74 5.02
CA GLU A 8 -28.62 14.79 6.14
C GLU A 8 -29.81 13.87 6.31
N ILE A 9 -29.54 12.57 6.52
CA ILE A 9 -30.54 11.51 6.71
C ILE A 9 -30.10 10.65 7.86
N ASP A 10 -30.99 10.42 8.84
CA ASP A 10 -30.66 9.89 10.15
C ASP A 10 -30.29 8.39 10.19
N THR A 11 -30.70 7.60 9.21
CA THR A 11 -30.46 6.15 9.21
C THR A 11 -29.94 5.62 7.88
N GLY A 12 -29.14 4.56 7.94
CA GLY A 12 -28.60 3.93 6.74
C GLY A 12 -29.68 3.36 5.80
N SER A 13 -30.80 2.84 6.32
CA SER A 13 -31.91 2.37 5.50
C SER A 13 -32.61 3.53 4.77
N ALA A 14 -32.84 4.63 5.47
CA ALA A 14 -33.46 5.83 4.88
C ALA A 14 -32.58 6.48 3.78
N LEU A 15 -31.25 6.30 3.83
CA LEU A 15 -30.36 6.71 2.74
C LEU A 15 -30.68 5.97 1.43
N PHE A 16 -30.85 4.65 1.50
CA PHE A 16 -31.20 3.86 0.32
C PHE A 16 -32.62 4.14 -0.18
N ASP A 17 -33.56 4.39 0.74
CA ASP A 17 -34.93 4.78 0.38
C ASP A 17 -34.94 6.12 -0.36
N ALA A 18 -34.18 7.11 0.14
CA ALA A 18 -34.06 8.41 -0.49
C ALA A 18 -33.43 8.32 -1.90
N LEU A 19 -32.43 7.46 -2.08
CA LEU A 19 -31.83 7.20 -3.38
C LEU A 19 -32.84 6.51 -4.33
N ALA A 20 -33.52 5.47 -3.85
CA ALA A 20 -34.52 4.74 -4.63
C ALA A 20 -35.71 5.62 -5.05
N ASN A 21 -36.10 6.57 -4.21
CA ASN A 21 -37.17 7.53 -4.47
C ASN A 21 -36.72 8.76 -5.29
N ASN A 22 -35.45 8.82 -5.72
CA ASN A 22 -34.86 9.96 -6.42
C ASN A 22 -34.92 11.28 -5.60
N GLU A 23 -34.89 11.20 -4.29
CA GLU A 23 -34.80 12.36 -3.41
C GLU A 23 -33.38 12.92 -3.33
N VAL A 24 -32.40 12.07 -3.62
CA VAL A 24 -30.98 12.39 -3.76
C VAL A 24 -30.39 11.67 -4.96
N ASP A 25 -29.39 12.29 -5.61
CA ASP A 25 -28.73 11.73 -6.78
C ASP A 25 -27.64 10.70 -6.41
N ALA A 26 -27.06 10.84 -5.22
CA ALA A 26 -26.03 9.95 -4.69
C ALA A 26 -26.03 9.94 -3.17
N ILE A 27 -25.55 8.86 -2.58
CA ILE A 27 -25.34 8.74 -1.13
C ILE A 27 -23.85 8.50 -0.85
N ILE A 28 -23.36 9.04 0.25
CA ILE A 28 -21.99 8.83 0.74
C ILE A 28 -22.08 7.96 1.97
N MET A 29 -21.42 6.81 1.92
CA MET A 29 -21.42 5.85 3.01
C MET A 29 -20.13 5.02 3.01
N ASN A 30 -19.92 4.24 4.07
CA ASN A 30 -18.82 3.29 4.11
C ASN A 30 -19.16 2.02 3.30
N ASP A 31 -18.12 1.27 2.93
CA ASP A 31 -18.22 0.04 2.15
C ASP A 31 -18.75 -1.18 2.90
N THR A 32 -19.04 -1.04 4.20
CA THR A 32 -19.62 -2.12 5.02
C THR A 32 -21.11 -2.32 4.79
N THR A 33 -21.76 -1.37 4.11
CA THR A 33 -23.20 -1.42 3.82
C THR A 33 -23.40 -1.48 2.31
N SER A 34 -24.15 -2.45 1.86
CA SER A 34 -24.48 -2.63 0.44
C SER A 34 -25.99 -2.79 0.25
N SER A 35 -26.48 -2.41 -0.91
CA SER A 35 -27.85 -2.68 -1.33
C SER A 35 -27.84 -3.23 -2.75
N PRO A 36 -28.67 -4.25 -3.07
CA PRO A 36 -28.79 -4.75 -4.44
C PRO A 36 -29.25 -3.72 -5.46
N SER A 37 -29.90 -2.65 -4.98
CA SER A 37 -30.46 -1.59 -5.82
C SER A 37 -29.50 -0.43 -6.05
N ALA A 38 -28.32 -0.43 -5.44
CA ALA A 38 -27.34 0.66 -5.54
C ALA A 38 -25.97 0.12 -5.94
N SER A 39 -25.30 0.82 -6.84
CA SER A 39 -23.95 0.47 -7.29
C SER A 39 -22.95 1.54 -6.87
N PRO A 40 -21.77 1.17 -6.38
CA PRO A 40 -20.75 2.13 -6.05
C PRO A 40 -20.29 2.89 -7.31
N MET A 41 -20.16 4.20 -7.21
CA MET A 41 -19.74 5.06 -8.32
C MET A 41 -18.24 5.33 -8.31
N PHE A 42 -17.71 5.80 -7.20
CA PHE A 42 -16.29 6.10 -7.03
C PHE A 42 -15.91 6.16 -5.55
N TYR A 43 -14.63 5.96 -5.30
CA TYR A 43 -14.03 6.03 -3.98
C TYR A 43 -13.68 7.50 -3.65
N ILE A 44 -14.09 7.96 -2.47
CA ILE A 44 -13.89 9.34 -2.02
C ILE A 44 -12.70 9.43 -1.07
N GLY A 45 -12.54 8.43 -0.19
CA GLY A 45 -11.49 8.41 0.82
C GLY A 45 -11.63 7.22 1.76
N SER A 46 -10.64 7.04 2.65
CA SER A 46 -10.67 6.02 3.70
C SER A 46 -10.64 6.66 5.08
N SER A 47 -11.21 5.96 6.05
CA SER A 47 -11.06 6.27 7.46
C SER A 47 -10.65 5.01 8.19
N ASP A 48 -9.63 5.15 9.03
CA ASP A 48 -9.22 4.06 9.90
C ASP A 48 -10.24 3.89 11.03
N TYR A 49 -10.39 2.66 11.52
CA TYR A 49 -11.19 2.36 12.68
C TYR A 49 -10.34 1.74 13.78
N TYR A 50 -10.70 2.03 15.02
CA TYR A 50 -9.90 1.72 16.20
C TYR A 50 -10.76 1.13 17.30
N PHE A 51 -10.12 0.36 18.20
CA PHE A 51 -10.72 0.09 19.51
C PHE A 51 -10.71 1.37 20.34
N ALA A 52 -11.78 1.66 21.01
CA ALA A 52 -11.87 2.75 21.96
C ALA A 52 -12.12 2.19 23.36
N VAL A 53 -11.37 2.67 24.33
CA VAL A 53 -11.52 2.31 25.75
C VAL A 53 -11.75 3.58 26.58
N PRO A 54 -12.44 3.48 27.72
CA PRO A 54 -12.57 4.60 28.64
C PRO A 54 -11.19 5.10 29.09
N LYS A 55 -11.02 6.42 29.22
CA LYS A 55 -9.75 7.01 29.71
C LYS A 55 -9.32 6.52 31.09
N SER A 56 -10.27 5.99 31.89
CA SER A 56 -10.02 5.38 33.20
C SER A 56 -9.43 3.97 33.12
N ARG A 57 -9.32 3.37 31.92
CA ARG A 57 -8.85 2.01 31.72
C ARG A 57 -7.69 1.95 30.71
N PRO A 58 -6.56 2.63 30.97
CA PRO A 58 -5.37 2.55 30.10
C PRO A 58 -4.79 1.12 30.03
N ASP A 59 -4.91 0.36 31.12
CA ASP A 59 -4.54 -1.05 31.20
C ASP A 59 -5.16 -1.87 30.06
N LEU A 60 -6.45 -1.67 29.80
CA LEU A 60 -7.17 -2.38 28.74
C LEU A 60 -6.67 -2.00 27.34
N MET A 61 -6.23 -0.76 27.14
CA MET A 61 -5.62 -0.31 25.89
C MET A 61 -4.28 -1.03 25.65
N ASP A 62 -3.46 -1.14 26.68
CA ASP A 62 -2.15 -1.81 26.61
C ASP A 62 -2.33 -3.31 26.29
N ASP A 63 -3.30 -3.97 26.94
CA ASP A 63 -3.63 -5.37 26.68
C ASP A 63 -4.11 -5.60 25.24
N ILE A 64 -5.01 -4.74 24.73
CA ILE A 64 -5.51 -4.82 23.35
C ILE A 64 -4.35 -4.61 22.36
N ASN A 65 -3.52 -3.60 22.56
CA ASN A 65 -2.38 -3.32 21.67
C ASN A 65 -1.35 -4.45 21.68
N ALA A 66 -1.09 -5.06 22.84
CA ALA A 66 -0.23 -6.22 22.95
C ALA A 66 -0.80 -7.45 22.20
N ALA A 67 -2.10 -7.70 22.36
CA ALA A 67 -2.79 -8.78 21.65
C ALA A 67 -2.78 -8.57 20.14
N MET A 68 -3.10 -7.36 19.66
CA MET A 68 -3.07 -7.02 18.24
C MET A 68 -1.66 -7.16 17.65
N SER A 69 -0.64 -6.74 18.40
CA SER A 69 0.76 -6.90 17.99
C SER A 69 1.20 -8.37 17.94
N ALA A 70 0.71 -9.20 18.84
CA ALA A 70 0.97 -10.64 18.84
C ALA A 70 0.30 -11.32 17.62
N ILE A 71 -0.95 -10.98 17.32
CA ILE A 71 -1.67 -11.46 16.13
C ILE A 71 -0.92 -11.07 14.86
N ALA A 72 -0.55 -9.80 14.72
CA ALA A 72 0.15 -9.31 13.54
C ALA A 72 1.53 -9.95 13.33
N ARG A 73 2.19 -10.41 14.40
CA ARG A 73 3.46 -11.15 14.32
C ARG A 73 3.27 -12.57 13.80
N VAL A 74 2.19 -13.24 14.21
CA VAL A 74 1.91 -14.64 13.81
C VAL A 74 1.26 -14.68 12.43
N ASN A 75 0.32 -13.78 12.17
CA ASN A 75 -0.37 -13.66 10.89
C ASN A 75 -0.57 -12.17 10.52
N PRO A 76 0.34 -11.57 9.75
CA PRO A 76 0.23 -10.17 9.31
C PRO A 76 -1.04 -9.89 8.49
N ARG A 77 -1.65 -10.91 7.91
CA ARG A 77 -2.87 -10.82 7.09
C ARG A 77 -4.16 -11.15 7.84
N TYR A 78 -4.09 -11.38 9.13
CA TYR A 78 -5.25 -11.81 9.91
C TYR A 78 -6.47 -10.90 9.73
N ILE A 79 -6.28 -9.60 9.81
CA ILE A 79 -7.37 -8.62 9.64
C ILE A 79 -7.98 -8.68 8.23
N ASP A 80 -7.13 -8.84 7.20
CA ASP A 80 -7.60 -8.94 5.82
C ASP A 80 -8.35 -10.26 5.58
N GLU A 81 -7.89 -11.35 6.17
CA GLU A 81 -8.56 -12.66 6.13
C GLU A 81 -9.93 -12.60 6.84
N VAL A 82 -9.98 -11.98 8.03
CA VAL A 82 -11.24 -11.77 8.73
C VAL A 82 -12.18 -10.91 7.89
N LYS A 83 -11.72 -9.77 7.36
CA LYS A 83 -12.51 -8.93 6.47
C LYS A 83 -13.05 -9.73 5.28
N SER A 84 -12.20 -10.51 4.59
CA SER A 84 -12.61 -11.28 3.43
C SER A 84 -13.71 -12.30 3.75
N ASN A 85 -13.68 -12.91 4.93
CA ASN A 85 -14.69 -13.87 5.37
C ASN A 85 -16.08 -13.24 5.62
N TYR A 86 -16.09 -11.96 6.01
CA TYR A 86 -17.32 -11.23 6.30
C TYR A 86 -17.75 -10.26 5.19
N SER A 87 -16.83 -9.86 4.33
CA SER A 87 -17.09 -8.97 3.17
C SER A 87 -17.45 -9.74 1.89
N ALA A 88 -17.67 -11.05 1.98
CA ALA A 88 -18.03 -11.88 0.83
C ALA A 88 -19.34 -11.44 0.11
N GLN A 89 -20.06 -10.49 0.66
CA GLN A 89 -21.23 -9.87 0.03
C GLN A 89 -20.95 -8.49 -0.58
N SER A 90 -19.80 -7.91 -0.34
CA SER A 90 -19.39 -6.65 -0.98
C SER A 90 -18.48 -6.90 -2.20
N SER A 91 -18.83 -7.90 -3.00
CA SER A 91 -18.16 -8.20 -4.28
C SER A 91 -18.32 -7.12 -5.35
N GLY A 92 -18.63 -5.89 -4.95
CA GLY A 92 -18.84 -4.77 -5.85
C GLY A 92 -17.73 -3.72 -5.91
N SER A 93 -16.79 -3.71 -4.99
CA SER A 93 -15.85 -2.59 -4.88
C SER A 93 -14.48 -2.75 -5.54
N SER A 94 -14.22 -3.87 -6.20
CA SER A 94 -13.01 -4.00 -7.03
C SER A 94 -13.20 -3.51 -8.47
N SER A 95 -14.26 -2.76 -8.75
CA SER A 95 -14.47 -2.19 -10.06
C SER A 95 -13.75 -0.85 -10.19
N LEU A 96 -12.84 -0.77 -11.13
CA LEU A 96 -12.25 0.49 -11.57
C LEU A 96 -13.36 1.52 -11.85
N ASN A 97 -13.17 2.75 -11.40
CA ASN A 97 -14.10 3.84 -11.70
C ASN A 97 -14.05 4.24 -13.19
N GLY A 98 -14.95 5.08 -13.63
CA GLY A 98 -15.05 5.49 -15.03
C GLY A 98 -13.76 6.09 -15.60
N PRO A 99 -13.13 7.08 -14.91
CA PRO A 99 -11.83 7.65 -15.32
C PRO A 99 -10.71 6.61 -15.40
N GLU A 100 -10.60 5.71 -14.43
CA GLU A 100 -9.58 4.64 -14.40
C GLU A 100 -9.74 3.68 -15.57
N ARG A 101 -10.95 3.25 -15.85
CA ARG A 101 -11.26 2.42 -17.03
C ARG A 101 -10.93 3.11 -18.34
N SER A 102 -11.24 4.40 -18.44
CA SER A 102 -10.95 5.19 -19.64
C SER A 102 -9.45 5.33 -19.88
N TRP A 103 -8.70 5.58 -18.82
CA TRP A 103 -7.25 5.66 -18.87
C TRP A 103 -6.63 4.31 -19.28
N LEU A 104 -7.03 3.21 -18.64
CA LEU A 104 -6.55 1.88 -18.99
C LEU A 104 -6.86 1.53 -20.44
N LYS A 105 -8.08 1.79 -20.91
CA LYS A 105 -8.47 1.55 -22.30
C LYS A 105 -7.63 2.37 -23.27
N ALA A 106 -7.35 3.64 -22.97
CA ALA A 106 -6.50 4.52 -23.77
C ALA A 106 -5.06 4.00 -23.85
N ASN A 107 -4.58 3.28 -22.82
CA ASN A 107 -3.25 2.67 -22.76
C ASN A 107 -3.27 1.16 -23.12
N GLY A 108 -4.28 0.70 -23.85
CA GLY A 108 -4.38 -0.70 -24.30
C GLY A 108 -4.50 -1.72 -23.15
N ASN A 109 -5.08 -1.32 -22.02
CA ASN A 109 -5.15 -2.10 -20.77
C ASN A 109 -3.79 -2.60 -20.27
N THR A 110 -2.74 -1.83 -20.52
CA THR A 110 -1.36 -2.20 -20.17
C THR A 110 -0.80 -1.22 -19.16
N ILE A 111 -0.09 -1.74 -18.16
CA ILE A 111 0.70 -0.99 -17.17
C ILE A 111 2.14 -1.47 -17.24
N THR A 112 3.09 -0.54 -17.25
CA THR A 112 4.52 -0.84 -17.20
C THR A 112 5.01 -0.74 -15.76
N LEU A 113 5.40 -1.87 -15.17
CA LEU A 113 5.87 -2.01 -13.80
C LEU A 113 7.38 -2.12 -13.76
N GLY A 114 8.04 -1.13 -13.13
CA GLY A 114 9.45 -1.21 -12.79
C GLY A 114 9.65 -1.93 -11.45
N TYR A 115 10.65 -2.80 -11.36
CA TYR A 115 11.00 -3.52 -10.14
C TYR A 115 12.50 -3.59 -9.90
N ILE A 116 12.91 -3.76 -8.64
CA ILE A 116 14.32 -3.93 -8.26
C ILE A 116 14.66 -5.41 -8.23
N THR A 117 15.70 -5.82 -8.95
CA THR A 117 16.21 -7.19 -8.93
C THR A 117 16.86 -7.56 -7.58
N GLY A 118 16.92 -8.84 -7.26
CA GLY A 118 17.58 -9.33 -6.05
C GLY A 118 16.86 -8.99 -4.76
N LYS A 119 15.53 -8.91 -4.76
CA LYS A 119 14.67 -8.59 -3.60
C LYS A 119 13.68 -9.72 -3.27
N LEU A 120 14.12 -10.97 -3.37
CA LEU A 120 13.30 -12.08 -2.90
C LEU A 120 12.96 -11.92 -1.40
N PRO A 121 11.74 -12.32 -0.99
CA PRO A 121 10.70 -13.01 -1.74
C PRO A 121 9.79 -12.09 -2.56
N TYR A 122 10.06 -10.80 -2.65
CA TYR A 122 9.17 -9.83 -3.30
C TYR A 122 9.32 -9.85 -4.81
N CYS A 123 10.54 -9.63 -5.29
CA CYS A 123 10.84 -9.61 -6.72
C CYS A 123 12.30 -9.95 -7.01
N ASN A 124 12.49 -10.62 -8.12
CA ASN A 124 13.78 -10.88 -8.73
C ASN A 124 13.57 -11.12 -10.23
N GLU A 125 14.63 -11.20 -10.98
CA GLU A 125 14.66 -11.67 -12.36
C GLU A 125 15.14 -13.11 -12.36
N ASP A 126 14.39 -14.00 -12.98
CA ASP A 126 14.75 -15.41 -13.14
C ASP A 126 15.79 -15.62 -14.26
N GLU A 127 16.19 -16.86 -14.49
CA GLU A 127 17.17 -17.23 -15.53
C GLU A 127 16.67 -16.94 -16.97
N ASN A 128 15.36 -16.74 -17.16
CA ASN A 128 14.76 -16.44 -18.46
C ASN A 128 14.54 -14.93 -18.67
N GLY A 129 14.88 -14.09 -17.68
CA GLY A 129 14.63 -12.65 -17.70
C GLY A 129 13.21 -12.28 -17.30
N GLU A 130 12.46 -13.20 -16.70
CA GLU A 130 11.09 -12.95 -16.24
C GLU A 130 11.06 -12.57 -14.75
N MET A 131 10.10 -11.74 -14.38
CA MET A 131 9.92 -11.36 -12.98
C MET A 131 9.39 -12.53 -12.16
N GLU A 132 10.07 -12.86 -11.06
CA GLU A 132 9.65 -13.86 -10.07
C GLU A 132 9.35 -13.22 -8.71
N GLY A 133 8.73 -14.00 -7.80
CA GLY A 133 8.38 -13.58 -6.46
C GLY A 133 6.91 -13.14 -6.31
N SER A 134 6.58 -12.55 -5.16
CA SER A 134 5.18 -12.17 -4.85
C SER A 134 4.61 -11.11 -5.79
N LEU A 135 5.46 -10.27 -6.39
CA LEU A 135 5.02 -9.27 -7.37
C LEU A 135 4.60 -9.89 -8.71
N ALA A 136 5.21 -11.01 -9.10
CA ALA A 136 4.77 -11.77 -10.27
C ALA A 136 3.34 -12.30 -10.07
N SER A 137 3.05 -12.81 -8.86
CA SER A 137 1.68 -13.25 -8.51
C SER A 137 0.68 -12.09 -8.50
N LEU A 138 1.10 -10.90 -8.07
CA LEU A 138 0.27 -9.70 -8.15
C LEU A 138 -0.02 -9.33 -9.60
N ALA A 139 0.98 -9.34 -10.48
CA ALA A 139 0.81 -9.06 -11.90
C ALA A 139 -0.19 -10.04 -12.56
N THR A 140 -0.07 -11.34 -12.26
CA THR A 140 -1.02 -12.36 -12.69
C THR A 140 -2.44 -12.07 -12.18
N THR A 141 -2.57 -11.71 -10.91
CA THR A 141 -3.87 -11.37 -10.31
C THR A 141 -4.52 -10.15 -10.98
N LEU A 142 -3.74 -9.14 -11.32
CA LEU A 142 -4.21 -7.96 -12.06
C LEU A 142 -4.71 -8.34 -13.45
N HIS A 143 -4.02 -9.25 -14.12
CA HIS A 143 -4.46 -9.76 -15.42
C HIS A 143 -5.77 -10.54 -15.29
N ASP A 144 -5.83 -11.52 -14.40
CA ASP A 144 -6.94 -12.46 -14.30
C ASP A 144 -8.24 -11.80 -13.82
N LYS A 145 -8.12 -10.85 -12.87
CA LYS A 145 -9.30 -10.20 -12.28
C LYS A 145 -9.75 -8.94 -13.01
N PHE A 146 -8.82 -8.20 -13.61
CA PHE A 146 -9.11 -6.88 -14.17
C PHE A 146 -8.78 -6.76 -15.66
N GLY A 147 -8.21 -7.80 -16.28
CA GLY A 147 -7.77 -7.76 -17.68
C GLY A 147 -6.63 -6.77 -17.92
N ILE A 148 -5.83 -6.47 -16.89
CA ILE A 148 -4.71 -5.55 -16.99
C ILE A 148 -3.44 -6.33 -17.33
N THR A 149 -2.84 -6.05 -18.47
CA THR A 149 -1.53 -6.60 -18.83
C THR A 149 -0.44 -5.82 -18.11
N VAL A 150 0.39 -6.49 -17.33
CA VAL A 150 1.54 -5.90 -16.65
C VAL A 150 2.81 -6.23 -17.43
N LYS A 151 3.46 -5.21 -18.00
CA LYS A 151 4.81 -5.31 -18.57
C LYS A 151 5.82 -4.99 -17.50
N THR A 152 6.82 -5.82 -17.32
CA THR A 152 7.81 -5.68 -16.26
C THR A 152 9.13 -5.15 -16.80
N VAL A 153 9.80 -4.29 -16.02
CA VAL A 153 11.09 -3.70 -16.36
C VAL A 153 12.02 -3.82 -15.15
N PRO A 154 13.09 -4.63 -15.21
CA PRO A 154 14.06 -4.77 -14.13
C PRO A 154 14.96 -3.53 -13.99
N PHE A 155 15.33 -3.23 -12.75
CA PHE A 155 16.29 -2.19 -12.41
C PHE A 155 17.28 -2.68 -11.36
N ASP A 156 18.55 -2.32 -11.51
CA ASP A 156 19.61 -2.66 -10.56
C ASP A 156 19.62 -1.72 -9.34
N SER A 157 18.98 -0.56 -9.43
CA SER A 157 18.97 0.40 -8.34
C SER A 157 17.68 1.20 -8.26
N TYR A 158 17.35 1.54 -7.02
CA TYR A 158 16.21 2.38 -6.69
C TYR A 158 16.25 3.74 -7.40
N LYS A 159 17.44 4.35 -7.51
CA LYS A 159 17.66 5.62 -8.19
C LYS A 159 17.32 5.56 -9.68
N MET A 160 17.66 4.47 -10.36
CA MET A 160 17.34 4.30 -11.78
C MET A 160 15.83 4.12 -11.98
N MET A 161 15.21 3.28 -11.17
CA MET A 161 13.78 3.03 -11.20
C MET A 161 12.98 4.30 -10.93
N SER A 162 13.35 5.06 -9.89
CA SER A 162 12.74 6.35 -9.56
C SER A 162 12.82 7.36 -10.69
N LYS A 163 13.99 7.45 -11.34
CA LYS A 163 14.18 8.33 -12.48
C LYS A 163 13.32 7.90 -13.67
N ALA A 164 13.14 6.60 -13.89
CA ALA A 164 12.28 6.08 -14.95
C ALA A 164 10.80 6.42 -14.67
N LEU A 165 10.36 6.28 -13.41
CA LEU A 165 9.02 6.65 -12.97
C LEU A 165 8.76 8.16 -13.15
N SER A 166 9.67 9.02 -12.67
CA SER A 166 9.53 10.47 -12.80
C SER A 166 9.53 10.96 -14.25
N LYS A 167 10.10 10.18 -15.17
CA LYS A 167 10.10 10.47 -16.61
C LYS A 167 8.90 9.88 -17.35
N GLY A 168 8.06 9.11 -16.70
CA GLY A 168 6.96 8.39 -17.32
C GLY A 168 7.40 7.25 -18.22
N SER A 169 8.63 6.73 -18.06
CA SER A 169 9.11 5.55 -18.79
C SER A 169 8.58 4.24 -18.23
N ILE A 170 8.10 4.26 -16.99
CA ILE A 170 7.30 3.24 -16.33
C ILE A 170 6.13 3.93 -15.64
N ASP A 171 5.02 3.22 -15.49
CA ASP A 171 3.79 3.75 -14.90
C ASP A 171 3.76 3.52 -13.38
N VAL A 172 4.33 2.43 -12.93
CA VAL A 172 4.34 1.98 -11.54
C VAL A 172 5.73 1.47 -11.16
N ALA A 173 6.15 1.69 -9.93
CA ALA A 173 7.40 1.19 -9.37
C ALA A 173 7.17 0.42 -8.08
N LEU A 174 7.79 -0.76 -7.92
CA LEU A 174 7.72 -1.63 -6.76
C LEU A 174 9.07 -2.32 -6.47
N PRO A 175 9.44 -2.52 -5.21
CA PRO A 175 8.85 -1.90 -4.02
C PRO A 175 9.27 -0.44 -3.89
N VAL A 176 8.36 0.42 -3.45
CA VAL A 176 8.67 1.79 -3.03
C VAL A 176 8.45 1.86 -1.52
N TYR A 177 9.50 2.16 -0.79
CA TYR A 177 9.44 2.25 0.66
C TYR A 177 8.90 3.60 1.10
N ARG A 178 8.27 3.64 2.27
CA ARG A 178 7.68 4.84 2.84
C ARG A 178 8.79 5.87 3.11
N ASP A 179 9.08 6.67 2.11
CA ASP A 179 9.89 7.86 2.21
C ASP A 179 9.07 9.00 1.59
N TYR A 180 8.34 9.71 2.46
CA TYR A 180 7.49 10.84 2.08
C TYR A 180 8.29 11.89 1.28
N TRP A 181 9.51 12.18 1.73
CA TRP A 181 10.41 13.10 1.04
C TRP A 181 10.76 12.66 -0.38
N PHE A 182 10.94 11.36 -0.56
CA PHE A 182 11.28 10.83 -1.86
C PHE A 182 10.10 10.95 -2.85
N ALA A 183 8.90 10.59 -2.42
CA ALA A 183 7.70 10.67 -3.25
C ALA A 183 7.41 12.12 -3.68
N GLU A 184 7.47 13.05 -2.74
CA GLU A 184 7.20 14.47 -2.99
C GLU A 184 8.27 15.12 -3.90
N GLN A 185 9.54 14.87 -3.63
CA GLN A 185 10.65 15.40 -4.46
C GLN A 185 10.70 14.81 -5.86
N SER A 186 10.22 13.58 -6.03
CA SER A 186 10.22 12.88 -7.31
C SER A 186 8.97 13.14 -8.15
N GLY A 187 7.99 13.88 -7.63
CA GLY A 187 6.73 14.15 -8.32
C GLY A 187 5.87 12.90 -8.52
N VAL A 188 6.00 11.92 -7.63
CA VAL A 188 5.24 10.68 -7.65
C VAL A 188 4.33 10.58 -6.43
N VAL A 189 3.27 9.79 -6.53
CA VAL A 189 2.33 9.53 -5.44
C VAL A 189 2.46 8.08 -5.01
N GLN A 190 2.43 7.83 -3.71
CA GLN A 190 2.43 6.48 -3.16
C GLN A 190 1.01 5.94 -3.03
N SER A 191 0.84 4.66 -3.31
CA SER A 191 -0.41 3.93 -3.07
C SER A 191 -0.61 3.66 -1.57
N VAL A 192 -1.72 2.99 -1.23
CA VAL A 192 -1.86 2.33 0.07
C VAL A 192 -0.73 1.33 0.28
N SER A 193 -0.35 1.10 1.54
CA SER A 193 0.72 0.14 1.87
C SER A 193 0.33 -1.27 1.45
N LEU A 194 1.23 -1.95 0.74
CA LEU A 194 1.09 -3.36 0.36
C LEU A 194 1.64 -4.30 1.44
N GLY A 195 2.42 -3.79 2.38
CA GLY A 195 3.05 -4.56 3.44
C GLY A 195 4.14 -3.77 4.15
N THR A 196 4.77 -4.39 5.13
CA THR A 196 5.87 -3.82 5.89
C THR A 196 7.12 -4.67 5.76
N VAL A 197 8.28 -4.03 5.76
CA VAL A 197 9.58 -4.70 5.87
C VAL A 197 10.26 -4.26 7.15
N SER A 198 10.91 -5.18 7.83
CA SER A 198 11.67 -4.88 9.03
C SER A 198 13.07 -4.40 8.64
N LEU A 199 13.51 -3.31 9.28
CA LEU A 199 14.91 -2.92 9.25
C LEU A 199 15.64 -3.68 10.34
N THR A 200 16.68 -4.38 9.96
CA THR A 200 17.48 -5.21 10.89
C THR A 200 18.94 -4.83 10.81
N ALA A 201 19.54 -4.50 11.95
CA ALA A 201 20.98 -4.40 12.07
C ALA A 201 21.55 -5.84 12.23
N ILE A 202 22.56 -6.15 11.45
CA ILE A 202 23.25 -7.46 11.50
C ILE A 202 24.64 -7.25 12.09
N HIS A 203 24.96 -8.00 13.10
CA HIS A 203 26.27 -8.02 13.76
C HIS A 203 26.84 -9.43 13.82
N THR A 204 28.16 -9.55 13.75
CA THR A 204 28.84 -10.85 13.64
C THR A 204 28.74 -11.71 14.90
N ASP A 205 28.66 -11.09 16.08
CA ASP A 205 28.57 -11.80 17.37
C ASP A 205 27.14 -11.89 17.93
N GLY A 206 26.15 -11.35 17.23
CA GLY A 206 24.74 -11.37 17.64
C GLY A 206 24.42 -10.59 18.92
N ASN A 207 25.38 -9.86 19.49
CA ASN A 207 25.22 -9.17 20.76
C ASN A 207 24.80 -7.70 20.53
N LEU A 208 23.51 -7.43 20.61
CA LEU A 208 22.90 -6.11 20.40
C LEU A 208 23.06 -5.13 21.56
N ASN A 209 23.71 -5.53 22.67
CA ASN A 209 23.88 -4.68 23.85
C ASN A 209 25.09 -3.71 23.75
N LYS A 210 25.74 -3.62 22.60
CA LYS A 210 26.79 -2.65 22.35
C LYS A 210 26.24 -1.46 21.59
N ASP A 211 26.63 -0.26 22.01
CA ASP A 211 26.39 0.96 21.24
C ASP A 211 26.95 0.79 19.83
N LEU A 212 26.10 0.91 18.83
CA LEU A 212 26.50 0.86 17.44
C LEU A 212 27.30 2.11 17.09
N GLN A 213 28.62 1.98 17.01
CA GLN A 213 29.51 3.12 16.71
C GLN A 213 29.82 3.25 15.22
N ASN A 214 29.83 2.13 14.49
CA ASN A 214 30.11 2.09 13.06
C ASN A 214 29.02 1.30 12.35
N ILE A 215 28.31 1.95 11.44
CA ILE A 215 27.21 1.35 10.67
C ILE A 215 27.55 1.44 9.18
N ALA A 216 27.32 0.35 8.46
CA ALA A 216 27.47 0.30 7.02
C ALA A 216 26.11 0.21 6.32
N CYS A 217 25.95 0.91 5.23
CA CYS A 217 24.81 0.75 4.34
C CYS A 217 25.25 0.77 2.86
N THR A 218 24.37 0.37 1.97
CA THR A 218 24.64 0.46 0.54
C THR A 218 24.11 1.76 -0.02
N LYS A 219 24.87 2.42 -0.86
CA LYS A 219 24.52 3.72 -1.46
C LYS A 219 23.20 3.77 -2.23
N SER A 220 22.75 2.63 -2.71
CA SER A 220 21.49 2.49 -3.46
C SER A 220 20.35 1.92 -2.63
N SER A 221 20.53 1.80 -1.32
CA SER A 221 19.48 1.33 -0.40
C SER A 221 18.47 2.45 -0.15
N PHE A 222 17.21 2.06 0.14
CA PHE A 222 16.22 3.00 0.65
C PHE A 222 16.56 3.50 2.07
N VAL A 223 17.35 2.73 2.84
CA VAL A 223 17.98 3.16 4.08
C VAL A 223 19.32 3.77 3.71
N ASN A 224 19.31 5.06 3.48
CA ASN A 224 20.51 5.82 3.15
C ASN A 224 21.22 6.36 4.41
N GLN A 225 22.36 6.95 4.22
CA GLN A 225 23.18 7.53 5.30
C GLN A 225 22.36 8.49 6.16
N ASN A 226 21.59 9.40 5.60
CA ASN A 226 20.83 10.40 6.34
C ASN A 226 19.78 9.77 7.27
N VAL A 227 19.11 8.71 6.83
CA VAL A 227 18.14 7.98 7.65
C VAL A 227 18.86 7.30 8.83
N LEU A 228 20.01 6.68 8.58
CA LEU A 228 20.78 6.00 9.63
C LEU A 228 21.39 6.98 10.61
N GLU A 229 21.92 8.11 10.17
CA GLU A 229 22.44 9.17 11.04
C GLU A 229 21.34 9.77 11.92
N SER A 230 20.12 9.87 11.42
CA SER A 230 18.96 10.31 12.22
C SER A 230 18.55 9.28 13.28
N LEU A 231 18.61 7.98 12.95
CA LEU A 231 18.28 6.90 13.89
C LEU A 231 19.38 6.62 14.91
N PHE A 232 20.64 6.85 14.53
CA PHE A 232 21.84 6.58 15.32
C PHE A 232 22.78 7.78 15.33
N PRO A 233 22.42 8.87 16.03
CA PRO A 233 23.13 10.15 15.94
C PRO A 233 24.59 10.11 16.46
N THR A 234 24.95 9.08 17.23
CA THR A 234 26.31 8.87 17.76
C THR A 234 27.16 7.93 16.91
N ALA A 235 26.58 7.32 15.88
CA ALA A 235 27.27 6.36 15.05
C ALA A 235 27.91 7.01 13.81
N THR A 236 29.03 6.48 13.38
CA THR A 236 29.61 6.79 12.06
C THR A 236 28.98 5.90 11.01
N VAL A 237 28.32 6.49 10.04
CA VAL A 237 27.67 5.76 8.94
C VAL A 237 28.56 5.79 7.70
N THR A 238 28.83 4.61 7.12
CA THR A 238 29.64 4.49 5.91
C THR A 238 28.79 3.87 4.78
N GLU A 239 28.73 4.57 3.65
CA GLU A 239 28.07 4.04 2.45
C GLU A 239 29.04 3.27 1.55
N TYR A 240 28.65 2.05 1.19
CA TYR A 240 29.39 1.22 0.25
C TYR A 240 28.66 1.18 -1.11
N ARG A 241 29.43 1.16 -2.16
CA ARG A 241 28.91 0.85 -3.52
C ARG A 241 28.82 -0.68 -3.66
N ARG A 242 27.75 -1.14 -4.27
CA ARG A 242 27.69 -2.53 -4.75
C ARG A 242 28.67 -2.74 -5.88
#